data_d74655f7a29210b5a3184b6a20506ca7
#
_entry.id   d74655f7a29210b5a3184b6a20506ca7
#
_cell.length_a   1.000
_cell.length_b   1.000
_cell.length_c   1.000
_cell.angle_alpha   90.00
_cell.angle_beta   90.00
_cell.angle_gamma   90.00
#
_symmetry.space_group_name_H-M   'P 1'
#
loop_
_entity.id
_entity.type
_entity.pdbx_description
1 polymer ?
#
loop_
_entity_poly.entity_id
_entity_poly.type
_entity_poly.pdbx_seq_one_letter_code
_entity_poly.pdbx_strand_id
1 'polypeptide(L)'
;LLVTSDLQRARQTAAPLAALWTRTPTLAPGFREQGFGLLEGLDVPTIQARHPELWRQWLTHHADFALPGGESLRQFHTRVMDAVVELVAAHAGRRVVVVTHGGVLDMLWRSVRGLSLDGLRECDIPNTGVNRLRWAHGRLHITSWADASHLADLPAQPPTNIARA
;
A
#
# COMPACT_ATOMS: atom_id res chain seq x y z
N LEU A 1 13.45 13.93 2.00
CA LEU A 1 13.60 12.68 2.74
C LEU A 1 13.05 11.54 1.90
N LEU A 2 13.73 10.39 1.89
CA LEU A 2 13.29 9.15 1.26
C LEU A 2 13.03 8.11 2.34
N VAL A 3 11.81 7.61 2.39
CA VAL A 3 11.34 6.55 3.27
C VAL A 3 10.89 5.38 2.42
N THR A 4 11.08 4.16 2.85
CA THR A 4 10.60 2.97 2.13
C THR A 4 10.11 1.91 3.11
N SER A 5 9.08 1.18 2.70
CA SER A 5 8.82 -0.13 3.31
C SER A 5 10.10 -0.95 3.32
N ASP A 6 10.33 -1.71 4.35
CA ASP A 6 11.52 -2.57 4.48
C ASP A 6 11.43 -3.88 3.68
N LEU A 7 10.29 -4.15 3.03
CA LEU A 7 10.16 -5.29 2.13
C LEU A 7 11.05 -5.11 0.90
N GLN A 8 11.71 -6.19 0.49
CA GLN A 8 12.74 -6.19 -0.54
C GLN A 8 12.29 -5.49 -1.83
N ARG A 9 11.10 -5.78 -2.34
CA ARG A 9 10.55 -5.17 -3.56
C ARG A 9 10.41 -3.64 -3.48
N ALA A 10 10.01 -3.10 -2.32
CA ALA A 10 9.93 -1.65 -2.10
C ALA A 10 11.33 -1.02 -2.01
N ARG A 11 12.26 -1.68 -1.33
CA ARG A 11 13.66 -1.24 -1.26
C ARG A 11 14.32 -1.22 -2.64
N GLN A 12 14.06 -2.22 -3.47
CA GLN A 12 14.56 -2.27 -4.86
C GLN A 12 13.98 -1.12 -5.70
N THR A 13 12.69 -0.80 -5.54
CA THR A 13 12.07 0.35 -6.19
C THR A 13 12.64 1.68 -5.69
N ALA A 14 12.98 1.79 -4.42
CA ALA A 14 13.58 2.99 -3.84
C ALA A 14 15.05 3.19 -4.23
N ALA A 15 15.77 2.12 -4.59
CA ALA A 15 17.22 2.15 -4.80
C ALA A 15 17.67 3.14 -5.89
N PRO A 16 17.05 3.25 -7.08
CA PRO A 16 17.42 4.25 -8.08
C PRO A 16 17.27 5.69 -7.56
N LEU A 17 16.22 5.99 -6.81
CA LEU A 17 16.01 7.30 -6.20
C LEU A 17 17.07 7.61 -5.13
N ALA A 18 17.40 6.62 -4.32
CA ALA A 18 18.43 6.72 -3.30
C ALA A 18 19.80 7.05 -3.92
N ALA A 19 20.16 6.37 -5.01
CA ALA A 19 21.39 6.61 -5.75
C ALA A 19 21.41 8.01 -6.37
N LEU A 20 20.32 8.42 -7.06
CA LEU A 20 20.21 9.73 -7.69
C LEU A 20 20.33 10.88 -6.68
N TRP A 21 19.75 10.71 -5.51
CA TRP A 21 19.76 11.76 -4.47
C TRP A 21 20.92 11.64 -3.51
N THR A 22 21.77 10.64 -3.67
CA THR A 22 22.88 10.34 -2.74
C THR A 22 22.39 10.30 -1.29
N ARG A 23 21.30 9.55 -1.07
CA ARG A 23 20.62 9.44 0.24
C ARG A 23 20.35 7.98 0.58
N THR A 24 20.53 7.64 1.85
CA THR A 24 20.09 6.34 2.39
C THR A 24 18.61 6.41 2.74
N PRO A 25 17.77 5.52 2.21
CA PRO A 25 16.35 5.47 2.58
C PRO A 25 16.19 5.06 4.05
N THR A 26 15.25 5.73 4.74
CA THR A 26 14.81 5.29 6.07
C THR A 26 13.84 4.13 5.90
N LEU A 27 14.09 3.03 6.58
CA LEU A 27 13.19 1.87 6.58
C LEU A 27 12.03 2.10 7.55
N ALA A 28 10.81 1.90 7.08
CA ALA A 28 9.60 2.10 7.85
C ALA A 28 8.66 0.88 7.73
N PRO A 29 8.73 -0.08 8.67
CA PRO A 29 7.89 -1.27 8.67
C PRO A 29 6.38 -0.98 8.72
N GLY A 30 5.99 0.17 9.28
CA GLY A 30 4.60 0.63 9.28
C GLY A 30 4.00 0.80 7.88
N PHE A 31 4.82 0.94 6.84
CA PHE A 31 4.40 1.02 5.44
C PHE A 31 4.56 -0.30 4.67
N ARG A 32 4.69 -1.46 5.34
CA ARG A 32 4.61 -2.78 4.70
C ARG A 32 3.23 -3.00 4.09
N GLU A 33 3.16 -3.87 3.08
CA GLU A 33 1.90 -4.42 2.58
C GLU A 33 1.15 -5.17 3.68
N GLN A 34 -0.14 -5.39 3.50
CA GLN A 34 -0.94 -6.25 4.38
C GLN A 34 -0.26 -7.62 4.54
N GLY A 35 -0.19 -8.10 5.76
CA GLY A 35 0.26 -9.46 6.04
C GLY A 35 -0.84 -10.47 5.68
N PHE A 36 -0.54 -11.37 4.74
CA PHE A 36 -1.47 -12.40 4.28
C PHE A 36 -1.26 -13.74 5.02
N GLY A 37 -0.39 -13.79 6.02
CA GLY A 37 -0.17 -14.93 6.88
C GLY A 37 0.04 -16.23 6.12
N LEU A 38 -0.81 -17.24 6.38
CA LEU A 38 -0.74 -18.56 5.75
C LEU A 38 -0.73 -18.54 4.21
N LEU A 39 -1.28 -17.50 3.59
CA LEU A 39 -1.37 -17.42 2.13
C LEU A 39 -0.17 -16.70 1.48
N GLU A 40 0.80 -16.22 2.27
CA GLU A 40 1.98 -15.55 1.71
C GLU A 40 2.80 -16.47 0.82
N GLY A 41 3.21 -15.94 -0.34
CA GLY A 41 4.03 -16.68 -1.31
C GLY A 41 3.28 -17.71 -2.15
N LEU A 42 1.97 -17.88 -1.94
CA LEU A 42 1.14 -18.75 -2.75
C LEU A 42 0.49 -17.98 -3.91
N ASP A 43 0.38 -18.62 -5.06
CA ASP A 43 -0.40 -18.10 -6.18
C ASP A 43 -1.91 -18.41 -6.00
N VAL A 44 -2.76 -17.66 -6.71
CA VAL A 44 -4.22 -17.80 -6.61
C VAL A 44 -4.70 -19.22 -6.91
N PRO A 45 -4.25 -19.93 -7.97
CA PRO A 45 -4.65 -21.32 -8.19
C PRO A 45 -4.31 -22.26 -7.03
N THR A 46 -3.14 -22.10 -6.43
CA THR A 46 -2.72 -22.90 -5.26
C THR A 46 -3.60 -22.58 -4.05
N ILE A 47 -3.92 -21.30 -3.81
CA ILE A 47 -4.80 -20.88 -2.70
C ILE A 47 -6.18 -21.49 -2.90
N GLN A 48 -6.76 -21.39 -4.09
CA GLN A 48 -8.08 -21.94 -4.39
C GLN A 48 -8.14 -23.46 -4.22
N ALA A 49 -7.07 -24.16 -4.60
CA ALA A 49 -7.00 -25.63 -4.48
C ALA A 49 -6.78 -26.10 -3.04
N ARG A 50 -5.91 -25.44 -2.27
CA ARG A 50 -5.49 -25.89 -0.94
C ARG A 50 -6.28 -25.26 0.21
N HIS A 51 -6.80 -24.04 0.01
CA HIS A 51 -7.47 -23.24 1.03
C HIS A 51 -8.77 -22.61 0.51
N PRO A 52 -9.69 -23.37 -0.12
CA PRO A 52 -10.88 -22.82 -0.79
C PRO A 52 -11.79 -22.06 0.17
N GLU A 53 -11.88 -22.47 1.44
CA GLU A 53 -12.70 -21.80 2.43
C GLU A 53 -12.11 -20.43 2.82
N LEU A 54 -10.80 -20.38 3.10
CA LEU A 54 -10.12 -19.12 3.40
C LEU A 54 -10.17 -18.15 2.21
N TRP A 55 -10.07 -18.68 0.98
CA TRP A 55 -10.21 -17.89 -0.24
C TRP A 55 -11.61 -17.25 -0.33
N ARG A 56 -12.68 -18.04 -0.12
CA ARG A 56 -14.05 -17.51 -0.12
C ARG A 56 -14.26 -16.44 0.95
N GLN A 57 -13.77 -16.66 2.16
CA GLN A 57 -13.88 -15.69 3.25
C GLN A 57 -13.08 -14.41 2.94
N TRP A 58 -11.88 -14.54 2.40
CA TRP A 58 -11.07 -13.38 2.02
C TRP A 58 -11.75 -12.55 0.93
N LEU A 59 -12.43 -13.18 -0.03
CA LEU A 59 -13.18 -12.49 -1.10
C LEU A 59 -14.40 -11.71 -0.59
N THR A 60 -14.85 -11.91 0.64
CA THR A 60 -15.92 -11.08 1.22
C THR A 60 -15.46 -9.66 1.51
N HIS A 61 -14.15 -9.44 1.54
CA HIS A 61 -13.52 -8.16 1.87
C HIS A 61 -14.08 -7.54 3.15
N HIS A 62 -14.34 -8.37 4.17
CA HIS A 62 -14.81 -7.90 5.47
C HIS A 62 -13.63 -7.34 6.27
N ALA A 63 -13.79 -6.12 6.79
CA ALA A 63 -12.70 -5.37 7.43
C ALA A 63 -12.06 -6.06 8.63
N ASP A 64 -12.83 -6.86 9.35
CA ASP A 64 -12.36 -7.55 10.56
C ASP A 64 -11.90 -8.99 10.32
N PHE A 65 -12.04 -9.49 9.07
CA PHE A 65 -11.52 -10.81 8.74
C PHE A 65 -10.00 -10.76 8.58
N ALA A 66 -9.31 -11.63 9.30
CA ALA A 66 -7.87 -11.85 9.17
C ALA A 66 -7.58 -13.30 8.74
N LEU A 67 -6.69 -13.46 7.77
CA LEU A 67 -6.13 -14.77 7.45
C LEU A 67 -5.29 -15.29 8.65
N PRO A 68 -5.20 -16.59 8.88
CA PRO A 68 -4.37 -17.16 9.94
C PRO A 68 -2.93 -16.66 9.89
N GLY A 69 -2.46 -16.00 10.95
CA GLY A 69 -1.13 -15.38 11.02
C GLY A 69 -0.98 -14.09 10.22
N GLY A 70 -2.05 -13.57 9.61
CA GLY A 70 -2.07 -12.33 8.86
C GLY A 70 -2.74 -11.17 9.61
N GLU A 71 -2.97 -10.07 8.90
CA GLU A 71 -3.68 -8.89 9.39
C GLU A 71 -5.08 -8.78 8.79
N SER A 72 -6.06 -8.34 9.59
CA SER A 72 -7.32 -7.84 9.04
C SER A 72 -7.11 -6.48 8.36
N LEU A 73 -8.05 -6.07 7.48
CA LEU A 73 -7.99 -4.74 6.88
C LEU A 73 -8.00 -3.64 7.94
N ARG A 74 -8.73 -3.82 9.05
CA ARG A 74 -8.77 -2.86 10.15
C ARG A 74 -7.43 -2.75 10.88
N GLN A 75 -6.78 -3.86 11.19
CA GLN A 75 -5.43 -3.86 11.78
C GLN A 75 -4.42 -3.21 10.85
N PHE A 76 -4.47 -3.58 9.57
CA PHE A 76 -3.62 -3.01 8.54
C PHE A 76 -3.81 -1.49 8.40
N HIS A 77 -5.07 -1.03 8.32
CA HIS A 77 -5.41 0.39 8.27
C HIS A 77 -4.85 1.15 9.48
N THR A 78 -5.07 0.63 10.69
CA THR A 78 -4.56 1.25 11.93
C THR A 78 -3.05 1.42 11.86
N ARG A 79 -2.30 0.35 11.54
CA ARG A 79 -0.85 0.38 11.41
C ARG A 79 -0.36 1.40 10.38
N VAL A 80 -1.03 1.50 9.24
CA VAL A 80 -0.70 2.47 8.20
C VAL A 80 -0.93 3.90 8.68
N MET A 81 -2.07 4.17 9.32
CA MET A 81 -2.39 5.51 9.80
C MET A 81 -1.48 5.95 10.95
N ASP A 82 -1.12 5.05 11.85
CA ASP A 82 -0.15 5.32 12.91
C ASP A 82 1.22 5.70 12.31
N ALA A 83 1.67 4.94 11.30
CA ALA A 83 2.92 5.25 10.60
C ALA A 83 2.88 6.61 9.89
N VAL A 84 1.73 7.03 9.35
CA VAL A 84 1.55 8.37 8.77
C VAL A 84 1.67 9.44 9.85
N VAL A 85 1.00 9.26 10.98
CA VAL A 85 1.03 10.23 12.09
C VAL A 85 2.46 10.39 12.63
N GLU A 86 3.17 9.29 12.86
CA GLU A 86 4.57 9.30 13.28
C GLU A 86 5.46 10.02 12.26
N LEU A 87 5.31 9.70 10.96
CA LEU A 87 6.09 10.31 9.89
C LEU A 87 5.88 11.83 9.84
N VAL A 88 4.64 12.26 9.94
CA VAL A 88 4.26 13.70 9.91
C VAL A 88 4.79 14.42 11.14
N ALA A 89 4.67 13.82 12.33
CA ALA A 89 5.17 14.39 13.57
C ALA A 89 6.70 14.59 13.53
N ALA A 90 7.42 13.57 13.03
CA ALA A 90 8.88 13.61 12.92
C ALA A 90 9.40 14.57 11.84
N HIS A 91 8.58 14.90 10.84
CA HIS A 91 9.03 15.62 9.63
C HIS A 91 8.10 16.76 9.22
N ALA A 92 7.54 17.48 10.19
CA ALA A 92 6.64 18.61 9.97
C ALA A 92 7.25 19.63 8.97
N GLY A 93 6.45 20.09 8.01
CA GLY A 93 6.86 21.05 6.99
C GLY A 93 7.85 20.51 5.93
N ARG A 94 8.19 19.25 5.95
CA ARG A 94 9.14 18.63 5.01
C ARG A 94 8.41 17.93 3.86
N ARG A 95 9.09 17.82 2.73
CA ARG A 95 8.68 16.91 1.65
C ARG A 95 9.30 15.53 1.89
N VAL A 96 8.46 14.51 1.90
CA VAL A 96 8.85 13.12 2.11
C VAL A 96 8.38 12.31 0.92
N VAL A 97 9.24 11.50 0.35
CA VAL A 97 8.86 10.46 -0.60
C VAL A 97 8.81 9.14 0.14
N VAL A 98 7.70 8.43 0.02
CA VAL A 98 7.48 7.11 0.63
C VAL A 98 7.32 6.09 -0.49
N VAL A 99 8.19 5.09 -0.54
CA VAL A 99 8.04 3.95 -1.44
C VAL A 99 7.34 2.83 -0.66
N THR A 100 6.15 2.44 -1.14
CA THR A 100 5.27 1.54 -0.41
C THR A 100 4.49 0.62 -1.36
N HIS A 101 3.33 0.15 -0.98
CA HIS A 101 2.56 -0.92 -1.62
C HIS A 101 1.14 -0.48 -1.95
N GLY A 102 0.49 -1.26 -2.82
CA GLY A 102 -0.87 -0.99 -3.27
C GLY A 102 -1.90 -0.98 -2.14
N GLY A 103 -1.80 -1.93 -1.21
CA GLY A 103 -2.72 -1.97 -0.07
C GLY A 103 -2.57 -0.75 0.84
N VAL A 104 -1.33 -0.30 1.09
CA VAL A 104 -1.09 0.92 1.88
C VAL A 104 -1.75 2.15 1.22
N LEU A 105 -1.60 2.27 -0.10
CA LEU A 105 -2.23 3.36 -0.84
C LEU A 105 -3.77 3.28 -0.78
N ASP A 106 -4.34 2.08 -0.85
CA ASP A 106 -5.79 1.90 -0.68
C ASP A 106 -6.27 2.35 0.72
N MET A 107 -5.52 2.02 1.77
CA MET A 107 -5.84 2.50 3.13
C MET A 107 -5.82 4.02 3.23
N LEU A 108 -4.84 4.68 2.61
CA LEU A 108 -4.75 6.14 2.55
C LEU A 108 -5.91 6.75 1.75
N TRP A 109 -6.26 6.14 0.61
CA TRP A 109 -7.39 6.58 -0.22
C TRP A 109 -8.70 6.51 0.57
N ARG A 110 -9.00 5.36 1.18
CA ARG A 110 -10.21 5.16 2.00
C ARG A 110 -10.29 6.16 3.14
N SER A 111 -9.18 6.38 3.86
CA SER A 111 -9.12 7.35 4.96
C SER A 111 -9.43 8.77 4.51
N VAL A 112 -8.86 9.22 3.39
CA VAL A 112 -9.07 10.58 2.88
C VAL A 112 -10.50 10.79 2.36
N ARG A 113 -11.08 9.74 1.78
CA ARG A 113 -12.44 9.76 1.20
C ARG A 113 -13.55 9.41 2.20
N GLY A 114 -13.19 8.97 3.42
CA GLY A 114 -14.18 8.52 4.42
C GLY A 114 -14.93 7.26 3.99
N LEU A 115 -14.28 6.38 3.23
CA LEU A 115 -14.88 5.14 2.75
C LEU A 115 -14.80 4.04 3.79
N SER A 116 -15.72 3.06 3.69
CA SER A 116 -15.67 1.84 4.47
C SER A 116 -14.37 1.07 4.21
N LEU A 117 -13.90 0.34 5.22
CA LEU A 117 -12.84 -0.65 5.04
C LEU A 117 -13.38 -1.96 4.44
N ASP A 118 -14.68 -2.19 4.48
CA ASP A 118 -15.31 -3.31 3.81
C ASP A 118 -15.41 -3.08 2.30
N GLY A 119 -15.42 -4.16 1.55
CA GLY A 119 -15.61 -4.14 0.10
C GLY A 119 -14.32 -3.96 -0.70
N LEU A 120 -14.50 -4.03 -2.02
CA LEU A 120 -13.40 -3.97 -2.99
C LEU A 120 -12.72 -2.61 -3.01
N ARG A 121 -11.47 -2.60 -3.45
CA ARG A 121 -10.75 -1.36 -3.75
C ARG A 121 -11.40 -0.63 -4.91
N GLU A 122 -11.62 0.66 -4.74
CA GLU A 122 -12.27 1.52 -5.74
C GLU A 122 -11.32 2.41 -6.52
N CYS A 123 -10.08 2.58 -6.05
CA CYS A 123 -9.10 3.47 -6.70
C CYS A 123 -8.10 2.72 -7.57
N ASP A 124 -7.65 3.39 -8.63
CA ASP A 124 -6.54 2.91 -9.42
C ASP A 124 -5.22 3.13 -8.69
N ILE A 125 -4.36 2.12 -8.72
CA ILE A 125 -3.01 2.15 -8.15
C ILE A 125 -2.07 1.48 -9.14
N PRO A 126 -1.63 2.19 -10.18
CA PRO A 126 -0.66 1.65 -11.13
C PRO A 126 0.69 1.41 -10.44
N ASN A 127 1.39 0.34 -10.85
CA ASN A 127 2.74 0.09 -10.36
C ASN A 127 3.63 1.30 -10.66
N THR A 128 4.44 1.69 -9.67
CA THR A 128 5.28 2.89 -9.71
C THR A 128 4.52 4.22 -9.94
N GLY A 129 3.19 4.20 -9.89
CA GLY A 129 2.38 5.42 -9.97
C GLY A 129 2.69 6.39 -8.82
N VAL A 130 2.64 7.67 -9.10
CA VAL A 130 2.94 8.73 -8.13
C VAL A 130 1.65 9.27 -7.54
N ASN A 131 1.55 9.23 -6.21
CA ASN A 131 0.43 9.76 -5.46
C ASN A 131 0.93 10.90 -4.56
N ARG A 132 0.29 12.06 -4.61
CA ARG A 132 0.67 13.23 -3.82
C ARG A 132 -0.38 13.51 -2.77
N LEU A 133 0.07 13.52 -1.51
CA LEU A 133 -0.76 13.82 -0.36
C LEU A 133 -0.16 15.00 0.41
N ARG A 134 -1.02 15.75 1.06
CA ARG A 134 -0.64 16.84 1.94
C ARG A 134 -1.28 16.63 3.32
N TRP A 135 -0.49 16.76 4.36
CA TRP A 135 -1.00 16.84 5.72
C TRP A 135 -1.31 18.29 6.07
N ALA A 136 -2.54 18.57 6.44
CA ALA A 136 -2.99 19.89 6.86
C ALA A 136 -4.19 19.75 7.80
N HIS A 137 -4.27 20.61 8.82
CA HIS A 137 -5.38 20.64 9.78
C HIS A 137 -5.66 19.26 10.42
N GLY A 138 -4.60 18.54 10.78
CA GLY A 138 -4.71 17.25 11.45
C GLY A 138 -5.14 16.07 10.56
N ARG A 139 -5.17 16.22 9.23
CA ARG A 139 -5.60 15.16 8.30
C ARG A 139 -4.84 15.17 6.97
N LEU A 140 -4.88 14.04 6.27
CA LEU A 140 -4.38 13.91 4.91
C LEU A 140 -5.38 14.50 3.90
N HIS A 141 -4.83 15.07 2.85
CA HIS A 141 -5.55 15.53 1.66
C HIS A 141 -4.84 14.99 0.42
N ILE A 142 -5.58 14.40 -0.50
CA ILE A 142 -5.04 13.99 -1.80
C ILE A 142 -4.96 15.22 -2.70
N THR A 143 -3.77 15.50 -3.26
CA THR A 143 -3.56 16.58 -4.23
C THR A 143 -3.37 16.05 -5.65
N SER A 144 -2.90 14.80 -5.81
CA SER A 144 -2.81 14.09 -7.09
C SER A 144 -2.83 12.60 -6.80
N TRP A 145 -3.45 11.80 -7.67
CA TRP A 145 -3.56 10.36 -7.51
C TRP A 145 -3.35 9.63 -8.81
N ALA A 146 -2.72 8.45 -8.72
CA ALA A 146 -2.48 7.52 -9.83
C ALA A 146 -1.75 8.17 -11.04
N ASP A 147 -0.90 9.17 -10.81
CA ASP A 147 -0.12 9.77 -11.89
C ASP A 147 0.92 8.76 -12.41
N ALA A 148 0.65 8.23 -13.58
CA ALA A 148 1.50 7.27 -14.30
C ALA A 148 2.03 7.86 -15.62
N SER A 149 2.03 9.19 -15.79
CA SER A 149 2.42 9.87 -17.02
C SER A 149 3.83 9.51 -17.49
N HIS A 150 4.74 9.24 -16.55
CA HIS A 150 6.11 8.79 -16.84
C HIS A 150 6.20 7.36 -17.41
N LEU A 151 5.10 6.62 -17.44
CA LEU A 151 5.01 5.27 -17.99
C LEU A 151 4.35 5.23 -19.39
N ALA A 152 4.00 6.38 -19.96
CA ALA A 152 3.21 6.46 -21.20
C ALA A 152 3.86 5.73 -22.39
N ASP A 153 5.19 5.68 -22.43
CA ASP A 153 5.96 5.04 -23.50
C ASP A 153 6.25 3.54 -23.23
N LEU A 154 5.78 3.02 -22.09
CA LEU A 154 5.98 1.61 -21.73
C LEU A 154 4.76 0.77 -22.14
N PRO A 155 4.94 -0.55 -22.41
CA PRO A 155 3.82 -1.46 -22.61
C PRO A 155 2.83 -1.41 -21.44
N ALA A 156 1.55 -1.58 -21.75
CA ALA A 156 0.50 -1.62 -20.73
C ALA A 156 0.83 -2.64 -19.63
N GLN A 157 0.75 -2.20 -18.39
CA GLN A 157 1.01 -3.07 -17.25
C GLN A 157 -0.19 -3.99 -17.00
N PRO A 158 0.05 -5.24 -16.57
CA PRO A 158 -1.05 -6.12 -16.20
C PRO A 158 -1.83 -5.52 -15.01
N PRO A 159 -3.13 -5.80 -14.90
CA PRO A 159 -3.95 -5.29 -13.80
C PRO A 159 -3.35 -5.75 -12.45
N THR A 160 -3.16 -4.81 -11.54
CA THR A 160 -2.55 -5.04 -10.22
C THR A 160 -3.53 -5.57 -9.17
N ASN A 161 -4.78 -5.81 -9.55
CA ASN A 161 -5.84 -6.17 -8.61
C ASN A 161 -6.12 -7.68 -8.65
N ILE A 162 -5.56 -8.41 -7.69
CA ILE A 162 -5.76 -9.87 -7.52
C ILE A 162 -7.26 -10.22 -7.34
N ALA A 163 -8.08 -9.29 -6.84
CA ALA A 163 -9.50 -9.51 -6.63
C ALA A 163 -10.37 -9.35 -7.90
N ARG A 164 -9.78 -8.94 -9.03
CA ARG A 164 -10.46 -8.83 -10.34
C ARG A 164 -10.03 -9.90 -11.34
N ALA A 165 -9.19 -10.85 -10.91
CA ALA A 165 -8.75 -11.97 -11.74
C ALA A 165 -9.67 -13.18 -11.59
#